data_a8b2b2e7ec35be0537db2ef90305d3e8
#
_entry.id   a8b2b2e7ec35be0537db2ef90305d3e8
#
_cell.length_a   1.000
_cell.length_b   1.000
_cell.length_c   1.000
_cell.angle_alpha   90.00
_cell.angle_beta   90.00
_cell.angle_gamma   90.00
#
_symmetry.space_group_name_H-M   'P 1'
#
loop_
_entity.id
_entity.type
_entity.pdbx_description
1 polymer ?
#
loop_
_entity_poly.entity_id
_entity_poly.type
_entity_poly.pdbx_seq_one_letter_code
_entity_poly.pdbx_strand_id
1 'polypeptide(L)'
;GAAKHFRRLQLGGLADPAAKIIHARLAEVVLCRSDIVRVNTLFRRHAGDRQPPVRRHPAKRGGRRLLISEAARGEGGRLYALRDGKPWYFMEERYPELGNLMPRDVTAREIWRVRQQMLVYLDMTQLSGEVFAHRLSGLREDCITYLGLDPKKQPIPVEPGIHYFMGGLRVDAQHRTSVRNLYAAGECCAQYHGANRLGGNSLLGAIYGGKIAAQTALAEADGSAHTCQITQAGTQTPLQEQQILHRALLDGLGVVRTQESMERALHTVQSLSGNLALLGQAVLRSALARRESRGAQFRADYPETEHKYCAAAVAHYQQGNLSITWGDVTI
;
A
#
# COMPACT_ATOMS: atom_id res chain seq x y z
N GLY A 1 16.02 7.44 -26.90
CA GLY A 1 15.62 6.37 -27.84
C GLY A 1 14.52 5.49 -27.24
N ALA A 2 14.68 5.04 -26.01
CA ALA A 2 13.74 4.12 -25.33
C ALA A 2 12.37 4.75 -25.01
N ALA A 3 12.32 6.01 -24.62
CA ALA A 3 11.06 6.69 -24.29
C ALA A 3 10.16 6.94 -25.53
N LYS A 4 10.73 7.09 -26.72
CA LYS A 4 9.96 7.21 -27.97
C LYS A 4 9.39 5.86 -28.44
N HIS A 5 10.09 4.77 -28.14
CA HIS A 5 9.62 3.42 -28.50
C HIS A 5 8.46 2.98 -27.59
N PHE A 6 8.51 3.35 -26.30
CA PHE A 6 7.44 3.05 -25.33
C PHE A 6 6.13 3.77 -25.69
N ARG A 7 6.17 5.03 -26.15
CA ARG A 7 4.98 5.76 -26.62
C ARG A 7 4.34 5.15 -27.88
N ARG A 8 5.13 4.52 -28.75
CA ARG A 8 4.62 3.91 -29.98
C ARG A 8 3.93 2.57 -29.72
N LEU A 9 4.36 1.83 -28.69
CA LEU A 9 3.69 0.59 -28.26
C LEU A 9 2.37 0.86 -27.51
N GLN A 10 2.20 2.04 -26.91
CA GLN A 10 0.94 2.41 -26.24
C GLN A 10 -0.18 2.88 -27.19
N LEU A 11 0.12 3.23 -28.43
CA LEU A 11 -0.86 3.89 -29.32
C LEU A 11 -1.12 3.16 -30.64
N GLY A 12 -0.43 2.07 -30.93
CA GLY A 12 -0.47 1.47 -32.26
C GLY A 12 -0.99 0.03 -32.31
N GLY A 13 -2.17 -0.28 -31.78
CA GLY A 13 -2.67 -1.64 -31.99
C GLY A 13 -3.88 -2.11 -31.18
N LEU A 14 -4.45 -1.30 -30.31
CA LEU A 14 -5.69 -1.65 -29.64
C LEU A 14 -6.86 -0.89 -30.27
N ALA A 15 -7.38 -1.45 -31.35
CA ALA A 15 -8.59 -0.95 -32.02
C ALA A 15 -9.89 -1.31 -31.28
N ASP A 16 -9.81 -2.02 -30.14
CA ASP A 16 -10.97 -2.45 -29.39
C ASP A 16 -11.35 -1.45 -28.28
N PRO A 17 -12.52 -0.79 -28.36
CA PRO A 17 -13.05 0.07 -27.31
C PRO A 17 -13.25 -0.63 -25.96
N ALA A 18 -13.50 -1.94 -25.96
CA ALA A 18 -13.69 -2.72 -24.74
C ALA A 18 -12.38 -2.87 -23.95
N ALA A 19 -11.24 -3.07 -24.62
CA ALA A 19 -9.94 -3.10 -23.96
C ALA A 19 -9.57 -1.74 -23.34
N LYS A 20 -9.96 -0.63 -23.96
CA LYS A 20 -9.76 0.73 -23.43
C LYS A 20 -10.64 0.99 -22.20
N ILE A 21 -11.88 0.47 -22.18
CA ILE A 21 -12.80 0.63 -21.05
C ILE A 21 -12.35 -0.21 -19.84
N ILE A 22 -11.85 -1.42 -20.07
CA ILE A 22 -11.32 -2.29 -19.02
C ILE A 22 -10.04 -1.68 -18.44
N HIS A 23 -9.16 -1.11 -19.27
CA HIS A 23 -7.95 -0.43 -18.81
C HIS A 23 -8.26 0.85 -18.00
N ALA A 24 -9.27 1.61 -18.39
CA ALA A 24 -9.73 2.80 -17.66
C ALA A 24 -10.38 2.44 -16.32
N ARG A 25 -11.14 1.33 -16.22
CA ARG A 25 -11.83 0.91 -14.99
C ARG A 25 -10.96 0.12 -14.03
N LEU A 26 -9.97 -0.63 -14.52
CA LEU A 26 -8.88 -1.15 -13.68
C LEU A 26 -7.99 -0.01 -13.16
N ALA A 27 -7.82 1.07 -13.92
CA ALA A 27 -7.20 2.28 -13.44
C ALA A 27 -8.02 2.96 -12.33
N GLU A 28 -9.33 2.87 -12.31
CA GLU A 28 -10.18 3.38 -11.22
C GLU A 28 -10.07 2.54 -9.94
N VAL A 29 -9.89 1.24 -10.02
CA VAL A 29 -9.53 0.39 -8.86
C VAL A 29 -8.08 0.66 -8.41
N VAL A 30 -7.19 1.03 -9.32
CA VAL A 30 -5.80 1.46 -9.05
C VAL A 30 -5.73 2.94 -8.64
N LEU A 31 -6.69 3.80 -9.00
CA LEU A 31 -6.79 5.20 -8.58
C LEU A 31 -7.09 5.40 -7.09
N CYS A 32 -7.31 4.34 -6.32
CA CYS A 32 -7.19 4.37 -4.87
C CYS A 32 -5.81 4.85 -4.37
N ARG A 33 -4.82 4.95 -5.26
CA ARG A 33 -3.45 5.42 -4.95
C ARG A 33 -3.39 6.92 -4.59
N SER A 34 -4.19 7.77 -5.24
CA SER A 34 -4.25 9.20 -4.93
C SER A 34 -5.11 9.49 -3.70
N ASP A 35 -6.11 8.66 -3.43
CA ASP A 35 -7.08 8.88 -2.38
C ASP A 35 -6.61 8.30 -1.03
N ILE A 36 -5.86 7.22 -1.02
CA ILE A 36 -5.17 6.73 0.19
C ILE A 36 -4.10 7.73 0.64
N VAL A 37 -3.41 8.39 -0.28
CA VAL A 37 -2.48 9.49 0.05
C VAL A 37 -3.23 10.70 0.65
N ARG A 38 -4.48 10.96 0.25
CA ARG A 38 -5.33 12.04 0.82
C ARG A 38 -5.84 11.72 2.24
N VAL A 39 -6.12 10.47 2.56
CA VAL A 39 -6.59 10.05 3.89
C VAL A 39 -5.55 10.35 4.97
N ASN A 40 -4.29 10.18 4.67
CA ASN A 40 -3.20 10.52 5.60
C ASN A 40 -3.10 12.02 5.94
N THR A 41 -3.72 12.90 5.16
CA THR A 41 -3.73 14.35 5.42
C THR A 41 -4.82 14.76 6.43
N LEU A 42 -5.86 13.95 6.62
CA LEU A 42 -6.96 14.22 7.55
C LEU A 42 -6.64 13.88 9.02
N PHE A 43 -5.66 13.02 9.27
CA PHE A 43 -5.25 12.63 10.63
C PHE A 43 -4.62 13.78 11.46
N ARG A 44 -4.32 14.93 10.87
CA ARG A 44 -3.73 16.09 11.58
C ARG A 44 -4.69 16.89 12.45
N ARG A 45 -5.99 16.59 12.48
CA ARG A 45 -6.96 17.52 13.13
C ARG A 45 -7.55 17.07 14.46
N HIS A 46 -7.22 15.89 15.01
CA HIS A 46 -7.93 15.38 16.21
C HIS A 46 -7.05 14.73 17.28
N ALA A 47 -5.76 14.99 17.34
CA ALA A 47 -4.98 14.73 18.56
C ALA A 47 -4.93 16.04 19.35
N GLY A 48 -5.65 16.09 20.45
CA GLY A 48 -5.70 17.25 21.33
C GLY A 48 -4.31 17.69 21.79
N ASP A 49 -3.95 18.90 21.43
CA ASP A 49 -2.68 19.55 21.73
C ASP A 49 -2.51 19.80 23.23
N ARG A 50 -1.61 19.08 23.86
CA ARG A 50 -0.90 19.52 25.07
C ARG A 50 0.59 19.30 24.96
N GLN A 51 1.20 19.72 23.86
CA GLN A 51 2.66 19.87 23.76
C GLN A 51 3.00 21.28 23.27
N PRO A 52 4.14 21.86 23.72
CA PRO A 52 4.52 23.20 23.30
C PRO A 52 4.64 23.26 21.78
N PRO A 53 4.36 24.43 21.16
CA PRO A 53 4.27 24.53 19.71
C PRO A 53 5.64 24.23 19.09
N VAL A 54 5.80 23.01 18.57
CA VAL A 54 6.80 22.75 17.56
C VAL A 54 6.51 23.71 16.41
N ARG A 55 7.41 24.63 16.12
CA ARG A 55 7.27 25.61 15.03
C ARG A 55 6.82 24.86 13.79
N ARG A 56 5.55 25.07 13.44
CA ARG A 56 4.95 24.52 12.22
C ARG A 56 5.69 25.15 11.06
N HIS A 57 6.55 24.39 10.39
CA HIS A 57 6.93 24.79 9.05
C HIS A 57 5.65 24.82 8.22
N PRO A 58 5.34 25.94 7.52
CA PRO A 58 4.16 26.02 6.70
C PRO A 58 4.27 24.98 5.60
N ALA A 59 3.57 23.87 5.74
CA ALA A 59 3.36 22.94 4.64
C ALA A 59 2.65 23.76 3.57
N LYS A 60 3.35 24.07 2.49
CA LYS A 60 2.78 24.70 1.32
C LYS A 60 1.51 23.93 0.94
N ARG A 61 0.44 24.69 0.70
CA ARG A 61 -0.91 24.19 0.38
C ARG A 61 -0.85 22.98 -0.55
N GLY A 62 -1.39 21.84 -0.10
CA GLY A 62 -1.47 20.59 -0.87
C GLY A 62 -0.64 19.46 -0.30
N GLY A 63 -0.76 19.15 1.00
CA GLY A 63 -0.01 18.16 1.80
C GLY A 63 0.44 16.90 1.06
N ARG A 64 1.42 17.05 0.16
CA ARG A 64 2.07 15.93 -0.52
C ARG A 64 2.95 15.22 0.52
N ARG A 65 2.75 13.91 0.65
CA ARG A 65 3.62 13.06 1.46
C ARG A 65 4.67 12.46 0.55
N LEU A 66 5.91 12.47 1.02
CA LEU A 66 7.01 11.81 0.37
C LEU A 66 7.20 10.42 0.99
N LEU A 67 7.31 9.41 0.15
CA LEU A 67 7.72 8.09 0.58
C LEU A 67 9.24 8.06 0.77
N ILE A 68 9.68 7.87 2.01
CA ILE A 68 11.09 7.66 2.31
C ILE A 68 11.39 6.16 2.18
N SER A 69 12.23 5.81 1.23
CA SER A 69 12.64 4.43 1.02
C SER A 69 13.50 3.89 2.16
N GLU A 70 13.51 2.58 2.33
CA GLU A 70 14.37 1.90 3.31
C GLU A 70 15.88 2.05 3.00
N ALA A 71 16.25 2.46 1.78
CA ALA A 71 17.63 2.78 1.44
C ALA A 71 18.24 3.82 2.39
N ALA A 72 17.45 4.81 2.82
CA ALA A 72 17.90 5.81 3.79
C ALA A 72 18.40 5.17 5.09
N ARG A 73 17.73 4.13 5.59
CA ARG A 73 18.15 3.37 6.79
C ARG A 73 19.32 2.45 6.47
N GLY A 74 19.33 1.83 5.29
CA GLY A 74 20.42 0.97 4.80
C GLY A 74 21.74 1.71 4.66
N GLU A 75 21.70 3.00 4.33
CA GLU A 75 22.89 3.87 4.26
C GLU A 75 23.30 4.47 5.63
N GLY A 76 22.62 4.08 6.71
CA GLY A 76 22.96 4.49 8.07
C GLY A 76 22.05 5.56 8.68
N GLY A 77 20.95 5.91 8.02
CA GLY A 77 19.93 6.78 8.63
C GLY A 77 19.31 6.14 9.88
N ARG A 78 19.12 6.92 10.95
CA ARG A 78 18.70 6.43 12.26
C ARG A 78 17.33 6.98 12.65
N LEU A 79 16.46 6.09 13.12
CA LEU A 79 15.16 6.46 13.68
C LEU A 79 15.29 6.82 15.15
N TYR A 80 14.73 7.96 15.55
CA TYR A 80 14.69 8.36 16.95
C TYR A 80 13.42 9.14 17.29
N ALA A 81 13.11 9.22 18.57
CA ALA A 81 12.15 10.15 19.17
C ALA A 81 12.86 10.98 20.24
N LEU A 82 12.19 12.01 20.75
CA LEU A 82 12.73 12.79 21.87
C LEU A 82 12.10 12.29 23.18
N ARG A 83 12.93 11.75 24.07
CA ARG A 83 12.55 11.38 25.43
C ARG A 83 13.29 12.32 26.39
N ASP A 84 12.55 13.10 27.16
CA ASP A 84 13.10 14.11 28.06
C ASP A 84 14.07 15.09 27.38
N GLY A 85 13.72 15.49 26.15
CA GLY A 85 14.50 16.40 25.33
C GLY A 85 15.76 15.81 24.69
N LYS A 86 16.06 14.53 24.91
CA LYS A 86 17.22 13.82 24.35
C LYS A 86 16.80 12.83 23.25
N PRO A 87 17.65 12.62 22.22
CA PRO A 87 17.39 11.59 21.22
C PRO A 87 17.33 10.18 21.84
N TRP A 88 16.24 9.50 21.61
CA TRP A 88 16.03 8.12 22.00
C TRP A 88 15.95 7.25 20.74
N TYR A 89 16.98 6.46 20.52
CA TYR A 89 17.11 5.56 19.39
C TYR A 89 16.42 4.23 19.71
N PHE A 90 15.10 4.24 19.64
CA PHE A 90 14.24 3.14 20.10
C PHE A 90 14.41 1.83 19.31
N MET A 91 14.86 1.88 18.07
CA MET A 91 15.11 0.68 17.29
C MET A 91 16.33 -0.08 17.79
N GLU A 92 17.42 0.63 18.08
CA GLU A 92 18.65 0.06 18.63
C GLU A 92 18.43 -0.49 20.05
N GLU A 93 17.64 0.20 20.86
CA GLU A 93 17.32 -0.25 22.22
C GLU A 93 16.50 -1.55 22.21
N ARG A 94 15.51 -1.66 21.32
CA ARG A 94 14.61 -2.81 21.25
C ARG A 94 15.14 -3.99 20.44
N TYR A 95 15.98 -3.71 19.47
CA TYR A 95 16.55 -4.67 18.53
C TYR A 95 18.08 -4.46 18.41
N PRO A 96 18.86 -4.84 19.44
CA PRO A 96 20.30 -4.52 19.50
C PRO A 96 21.11 -5.05 18.31
N GLU A 97 20.70 -6.20 17.73
CA GLU A 97 21.43 -6.82 16.62
C GLU A 97 21.21 -6.13 15.27
N LEU A 98 19.98 -5.78 14.94
CA LEU A 98 19.61 -5.24 13.64
C LEU A 98 19.23 -3.75 13.68
N GLY A 99 18.79 -3.23 14.81
CA GLY A 99 18.40 -1.84 14.98
C GLY A 99 17.49 -1.33 13.86
N ASN A 100 17.92 -0.31 13.17
CA ASN A 100 17.19 0.28 12.03
C ASN A 100 17.11 -0.60 10.79
N LEU A 101 17.85 -1.73 10.75
CA LEU A 101 17.82 -2.68 9.63
C LEU A 101 16.75 -3.75 9.81
N MET A 102 15.95 -3.71 10.88
CA MET A 102 14.79 -4.58 11.04
C MET A 102 13.87 -4.50 9.81
N PRO A 103 13.17 -5.61 9.48
CA PRO A 103 12.19 -5.63 8.39
C PRO A 103 11.20 -4.48 8.45
N ARG A 104 10.72 -4.03 7.29
CA ARG A 104 9.85 -2.83 7.17
C ARG A 104 8.58 -2.90 7.99
N ASP A 105 7.98 -4.06 8.12
CA ASP A 105 6.78 -4.28 8.92
C ASP A 105 7.05 -4.10 10.42
N VAL A 106 8.18 -4.61 10.92
CA VAL A 106 8.65 -4.41 12.30
C VAL A 106 8.91 -2.93 12.54
N THR A 107 9.69 -2.30 11.65
CA THR A 107 10.00 -0.87 11.75
C THR A 107 8.73 0.00 11.73
N ALA A 108 7.79 -0.30 10.85
CA ALA A 108 6.52 0.42 10.79
C ALA A 108 5.72 0.28 12.08
N ARG A 109 5.68 -0.91 12.71
CA ARG A 109 5.03 -1.13 14.00
C ARG A 109 5.68 -0.34 15.12
N GLU A 110 7.01 -0.30 15.15
CA GLU A 110 7.74 0.46 16.19
C GLU A 110 7.54 1.96 16.02
N ILE A 111 7.63 2.48 14.79
CA ILE A 111 7.29 3.88 14.52
C ILE A 111 5.85 4.16 14.94
N TRP A 112 4.89 3.30 14.61
CA TRP A 112 3.49 3.47 15.01
C TRP A 112 3.32 3.50 16.53
N ARG A 113 3.97 2.59 17.28
CA ARG A 113 3.92 2.54 18.75
C ARG A 113 4.46 3.82 19.38
N VAL A 114 5.63 4.27 18.94
CA VAL A 114 6.27 5.50 19.46
C VAL A 114 5.44 6.73 19.08
N ARG A 115 4.84 6.74 17.89
CA ARG A 115 3.99 7.84 17.41
C ARG A 115 2.71 8.05 18.20
N GLN A 116 2.28 7.09 19.01
CA GLN A 116 1.14 7.29 19.91
C GLN A 116 1.41 8.38 20.96
N GLN A 117 2.67 8.60 21.31
CA GLN A 117 3.07 9.54 22.36
C GLN A 117 4.04 10.62 21.91
N MET A 118 4.90 10.33 20.94
CA MET A 118 6.03 11.17 20.53
C MET A 118 6.14 11.29 19.01
N LEU A 119 6.72 12.38 18.51
CA LEU A 119 7.12 12.47 17.11
C LEU A 119 8.34 11.57 16.87
N VAL A 120 8.33 10.91 15.71
CA VAL A 120 9.46 10.10 15.24
C VAL A 120 10.15 10.80 14.10
N TYR A 121 11.46 10.78 14.12
CA TYR A 121 12.33 11.37 13.12
C TYR A 121 13.26 10.32 12.51
N LEU A 122 13.60 10.52 11.24
CA LEU A 122 14.70 9.86 10.57
C LEU A 122 15.85 10.85 10.46
N ASP A 123 16.97 10.57 11.13
CA ASP A 123 18.18 11.35 11.10
C ASP A 123 19.17 10.79 10.08
N MET A 124 19.55 11.60 9.13
CA MET A 124 20.56 11.33 8.11
C MET A 124 21.67 12.38 8.11
N THR A 125 21.67 13.30 9.10
CA THR A 125 22.60 14.43 9.12
C THR A 125 24.06 14.01 9.25
N GLN A 126 24.30 12.84 9.86
CA GLN A 126 25.63 12.26 10.04
C GLN A 126 26.20 11.59 8.77
N LEU A 127 25.37 11.37 7.75
CA LEU A 127 25.82 10.72 6.52
C LEU A 127 26.77 11.63 5.72
N SER A 128 27.74 11.01 5.03
CA SER A 128 28.71 11.76 4.23
C SER A 128 28.04 12.44 3.02
N GLY A 129 28.70 13.49 2.51
CA GLY A 129 28.25 14.14 1.27
C GLY A 129 28.25 13.21 0.08
N GLU A 130 29.15 12.24 0.05
CA GLU A 130 29.27 11.23 -0.99
C GLU A 130 28.05 10.29 -1.03
N VAL A 131 27.57 9.83 0.13
CA VAL A 131 26.34 9.03 0.21
C VAL A 131 25.15 9.80 -0.38
N PHE A 132 25.01 11.07 -0.05
CA PHE A 132 23.96 11.92 -0.63
C PHE A 132 24.13 12.17 -2.12
N ALA A 133 25.38 12.28 -2.60
CA ALA A 133 25.63 12.54 -4.02
C ALA A 133 25.34 11.31 -4.90
N HIS A 134 25.67 10.10 -4.42
CA HIS A 134 25.64 8.90 -5.26
C HIS A 134 24.52 7.92 -4.93
N ARG A 135 24.12 7.80 -3.65
CA ARG A 135 23.15 6.79 -3.21
C ARG A 135 21.79 7.35 -2.83
N LEU A 136 21.76 8.57 -2.31
CA LEU A 136 20.55 9.23 -1.81
C LEU A 136 20.27 10.57 -2.51
N SER A 137 20.84 10.82 -3.69
CA SER A 137 20.68 12.08 -4.41
C SER A 137 19.22 12.40 -4.72
N GLY A 138 18.48 11.45 -5.30
CA GLY A 138 17.06 11.61 -5.58
C GLY A 138 16.23 11.82 -4.31
N LEU A 139 16.52 11.08 -3.24
CA LEU A 139 15.83 11.26 -1.96
C LEU A 139 16.05 12.67 -1.39
N ARG A 140 17.28 13.17 -1.44
CA ARG A 140 17.60 14.51 -0.95
C ARG A 140 16.88 15.59 -1.75
N GLU A 141 16.91 15.48 -3.07
CA GLU A 141 16.23 16.40 -3.97
C GLU A 141 14.72 16.41 -3.73
N ASP A 142 14.10 15.23 -3.59
CA ASP A 142 12.69 15.08 -3.27
C ASP A 142 12.32 15.71 -1.92
N CYS A 143 13.14 15.51 -0.88
CA CYS A 143 12.94 16.12 0.42
C CYS A 143 13.00 17.65 0.35
N ILE A 144 13.95 18.20 -0.36
CA ILE A 144 14.07 19.67 -0.55
C ILE A 144 12.88 20.18 -1.33
N THR A 145 12.52 19.51 -2.44
CA THR A 145 11.46 19.96 -3.35
C THR A 145 10.07 19.86 -2.74
N TYR A 146 9.75 18.73 -2.10
CA TYR A 146 8.39 18.45 -1.64
C TYR A 146 8.14 18.72 -0.17
N LEU A 147 9.16 18.58 0.68
CA LEU A 147 9.04 18.85 2.11
C LEU A 147 9.63 20.20 2.51
N GLY A 148 10.48 20.82 1.68
CA GLY A 148 11.23 22.01 2.02
C GLY A 148 12.31 21.76 3.09
N LEU A 149 12.76 20.52 3.23
CA LEU A 149 13.74 20.06 4.23
C LEU A 149 14.96 19.45 3.53
N ASP A 150 16.16 19.89 3.92
CA ASP A 150 17.39 19.22 3.50
C ASP A 150 17.77 18.16 4.54
N PRO A 151 17.67 16.84 4.20
CA PRO A 151 17.94 15.76 5.14
C PRO A 151 19.40 15.68 5.60
N LYS A 152 20.31 16.34 4.89
CA LYS A 152 21.70 16.50 5.33
C LYS A 152 21.87 17.52 6.46
N LYS A 153 20.92 18.44 6.61
CA LYS A 153 20.99 19.54 7.59
C LYS A 153 20.09 19.34 8.79
N GLN A 154 19.01 18.58 8.64
CA GLN A 154 18.04 18.38 9.70
C GLN A 154 17.28 17.04 9.53
N PRO A 155 16.86 16.42 10.64
CA PRO A 155 16.09 15.19 10.60
C PRO A 155 14.71 15.37 9.95
N ILE A 156 14.20 14.30 9.39
CA ILE A 156 12.89 14.28 8.71
C ILE A 156 11.85 13.67 9.67
N PRO A 157 10.71 14.33 9.93
CA PRO A 157 9.63 13.70 10.66
C PRO A 157 8.99 12.59 9.80
N VAL A 158 8.85 11.39 10.38
CA VAL A 158 8.35 10.21 9.67
C VAL A 158 7.17 9.56 10.40
N GLU A 159 6.34 8.89 9.64
CA GLU A 159 5.23 8.06 10.11
C GLU A 159 5.02 6.88 9.17
N PRO A 160 4.42 5.77 9.63
CA PRO A 160 4.09 4.66 8.76
C PRO A 160 3.08 5.07 7.69
N GLY A 161 3.25 4.55 6.48
CA GLY A 161 2.31 4.75 5.38
C GLY A 161 2.13 3.49 4.56
N ILE A 162 0.94 3.31 4.01
CA ILE A 162 0.67 2.24 3.06
C ILE A 162 1.40 2.59 1.76
N HIS A 163 2.21 1.66 1.28
CA HIS A 163 2.96 1.84 0.04
C HIS A 163 2.60 0.82 -1.03
N TYR A 164 2.23 -0.40 -0.64
CA TYR A 164 2.00 -1.50 -1.57
C TYR A 164 0.97 -2.49 -1.01
N PHE A 165 0.06 -2.95 -1.87
CA PHE A 165 -0.89 -4.00 -1.58
C PHE A 165 -0.37 -5.33 -2.12
N MET A 166 -0.19 -6.35 -1.25
CA MET A 166 0.22 -7.68 -1.65
C MET A 166 -0.94 -8.54 -2.15
N GLY A 167 -2.15 -8.22 -1.71
CA GLY A 167 -3.38 -8.83 -2.20
C GLY A 167 -3.83 -8.23 -3.54
N GLY A 168 -4.92 -8.74 -4.10
CA GLY A 168 -5.47 -8.26 -5.37
C GLY A 168 -6.27 -9.35 -6.09
N LEU A 169 -6.36 -9.25 -7.40
CA LEU A 169 -6.99 -10.23 -8.26
C LEU A 169 -6.18 -11.54 -8.25
N ARG A 170 -6.87 -12.66 -8.05
CA ARG A 170 -6.25 -13.97 -8.23
C ARG A 170 -6.06 -14.23 -9.72
N VAL A 171 -4.85 -14.65 -10.09
CA VAL A 171 -4.49 -15.03 -11.46
C VAL A 171 -3.81 -16.40 -11.45
N ASP A 172 -3.82 -17.08 -12.59
CA ASP A 172 -3.00 -18.28 -12.81
C ASP A 172 -1.57 -17.92 -13.27
N ALA A 173 -0.75 -18.94 -13.55
CA ALA A 173 0.63 -18.76 -14.03
C ALA A 173 0.71 -18.01 -15.37
N GLN A 174 -0.35 -17.97 -16.14
CA GLN A 174 -0.49 -17.24 -17.39
C GLN A 174 -1.17 -15.87 -17.21
N HIS A 175 -1.37 -15.44 -15.97
CA HIS A 175 -1.99 -14.16 -15.62
C HIS A 175 -3.47 -13.99 -16.04
N ARG A 176 -4.18 -15.12 -16.25
CA ARG A 176 -5.63 -15.11 -16.44
C ARG A 176 -6.33 -14.93 -15.11
N THR A 177 -7.38 -14.15 -15.09
CA THR A 177 -8.31 -14.11 -13.95
C THR A 177 -9.39 -15.20 -14.09
N SER A 178 -10.29 -15.32 -13.12
CA SER A 178 -11.48 -16.18 -13.23
C SER A 178 -12.50 -15.67 -14.26
N VAL A 179 -12.34 -14.47 -14.78
CA VAL A 179 -13.19 -13.87 -15.80
C VAL A 179 -12.55 -14.09 -17.17
N ARG A 180 -13.27 -14.69 -18.10
CA ARG A 180 -12.80 -14.94 -19.46
C ARG A 180 -12.33 -13.64 -20.12
N ASN A 181 -11.19 -13.68 -20.81
CA ASN A 181 -10.55 -12.55 -21.51
C ASN A 181 -10.15 -11.37 -20.61
N LEU A 182 -10.06 -11.59 -19.28
CA LEU A 182 -9.54 -10.61 -18.32
C LEU A 182 -8.24 -11.11 -17.73
N TYR A 183 -7.18 -10.35 -17.97
CA TYR A 183 -5.82 -10.60 -17.47
C TYR A 183 -5.45 -9.52 -16.49
N ALA A 184 -4.59 -9.84 -15.52
CA ALA A 184 -4.09 -8.85 -14.58
C ALA A 184 -2.60 -9.04 -14.33
N ALA A 185 -1.88 -7.93 -14.10
CA ALA A 185 -0.44 -7.93 -13.83
C ALA A 185 -0.04 -6.79 -12.89
N GLY A 186 1.07 -6.97 -12.18
CA GLY A 186 1.61 -5.98 -11.24
C GLY A 186 0.87 -5.93 -9.91
N GLU A 187 0.82 -4.76 -9.29
CA GLU A 187 0.28 -4.57 -7.94
C GLU A 187 -1.19 -4.96 -7.78
N CYS A 188 -1.98 -4.95 -8.85
CA CYS A 188 -3.37 -5.38 -8.81
C CYS A 188 -3.54 -6.90 -8.70
N CYS A 189 -2.47 -7.68 -8.82
CA CYS A 189 -2.48 -9.13 -8.69
C CYS A 189 -2.08 -9.58 -7.29
N ALA A 190 -2.80 -10.56 -6.75
CA ALA A 190 -2.32 -11.36 -5.64
C ALA A 190 -1.17 -12.30 -6.09
N GLN A 191 -0.56 -13.01 -5.15
CA GLN A 191 0.33 -14.17 -5.36
C GLN A 191 1.82 -13.89 -5.60
N TYR A 192 2.24 -12.66 -5.95
CA TYR A 192 3.68 -12.41 -6.16
C TYR A 192 4.53 -12.40 -4.88
N HIS A 193 3.97 -11.93 -3.76
CA HIS A 193 4.78 -11.46 -2.63
C HIS A 193 4.39 -12.09 -1.28
N GLY A 194 3.41 -12.99 -1.27
CA GLY A 194 2.92 -13.59 -0.03
C GLY A 194 2.44 -12.52 0.98
N ALA A 195 2.79 -12.70 2.23
CA ALA A 195 2.35 -11.83 3.32
C ALA A 195 3.17 -10.53 3.47
N ASN A 196 4.35 -10.44 2.85
CA ASN A 196 5.20 -9.24 2.88
C ASN A 196 6.13 -9.19 1.67
N ARG A 197 6.19 -8.04 1.02
CA ARG A 197 7.00 -7.83 -0.19
C ARG A 197 8.43 -7.40 0.18
N LEU A 198 9.42 -8.05 -0.44
CA LEU A 198 10.81 -7.62 -0.37
C LEU A 198 11.03 -6.31 -1.13
N GLY A 199 12.00 -5.50 -0.67
CA GLY A 199 12.40 -4.26 -1.31
C GLY A 199 12.76 -4.46 -2.78
N GLY A 200 12.34 -3.52 -3.67
CA GLY A 200 12.61 -3.57 -5.10
C GLY A 200 11.71 -4.49 -5.93
N ASN A 201 11.14 -5.55 -5.35
CA ASN A 201 10.44 -6.60 -6.12
C ASN A 201 9.10 -6.17 -6.74
N SER A 202 8.54 -5.01 -6.38
CA SER A 202 7.29 -4.53 -6.99
C SER A 202 7.41 -4.29 -8.49
N LEU A 203 8.52 -3.65 -8.90
CA LEU A 203 8.76 -3.34 -10.31
C LEU A 203 9.07 -4.63 -11.11
N LEU A 204 9.84 -5.54 -10.51
CA LEU A 204 10.12 -6.85 -11.11
C LEU A 204 8.83 -7.63 -11.39
N GLY A 205 7.93 -7.74 -10.38
CA GLY A 205 6.64 -8.40 -10.52
C GLY A 205 5.76 -7.74 -11.59
N ALA A 206 5.75 -6.40 -11.65
CA ALA A 206 4.98 -5.66 -12.64
C ALA A 206 5.48 -5.88 -14.08
N ILE A 207 6.79 -5.85 -14.30
CA ILE A 207 7.40 -6.06 -15.62
C ILE A 207 7.22 -7.50 -16.08
N TYR A 208 7.57 -8.46 -15.22
CA TYR A 208 7.43 -9.88 -15.54
C TYR A 208 5.97 -10.26 -15.80
N GLY A 209 5.08 -9.93 -14.88
CA GLY A 209 3.66 -10.24 -15.03
C GLY A 209 3.01 -9.56 -16.23
N GLY A 210 3.37 -8.30 -16.50
CA GLY A 210 2.91 -7.59 -17.69
C GLY A 210 3.34 -8.27 -18.99
N LYS A 211 4.57 -8.80 -19.04
CA LYS A 211 5.06 -9.57 -20.20
C LYS A 211 4.23 -10.85 -20.38
N ILE A 212 4.05 -11.64 -19.33
CA ILE A 212 3.29 -12.90 -19.41
C ILE A 212 1.82 -12.65 -19.77
N ALA A 213 1.16 -11.69 -19.12
CA ALA A 213 -0.22 -11.32 -19.41
C ALA A 213 -0.42 -10.93 -20.89
N ALA A 214 0.51 -10.11 -21.42
CA ALA A 214 0.46 -9.69 -22.82
C ALA A 214 0.68 -10.85 -23.80
N GLN A 215 1.63 -11.74 -23.54
CA GLN A 215 1.89 -12.92 -24.35
C GLN A 215 0.68 -13.86 -24.35
N THR A 216 0.06 -14.09 -23.18
CA THR A 216 -1.13 -14.93 -23.06
C THR A 216 -2.31 -14.33 -23.81
N ALA A 217 -2.57 -13.04 -23.61
CA ALA A 217 -3.67 -12.35 -24.27
C ALA A 217 -3.53 -12.37 -25.80
N LEU A 218 -2.28 -12.22 -26.32
CA LEU A 218 -2.02 -12.32 -27.76
C LEU A 218 -2.20 -13.74 -28.30
N ALA A 219 -1.77 -14.77 -27.55
CA ALA A 219 -1.89 -16.16 -27.95
C ALA A 219 -3.36 -16.63 -27.94
N GLU A 220 -4.20 -16.05 -27.10
CA GLU A 220 -5.61 -16.39 -26.96
C GLU A 220 -6.55 -15.50 -27.77
N ALA A 221 -6.02 -14.48 -28.44
CA ALA A 221 -6.79 -13.64 -29.34
C ALA A 221 -7.23 -14.44 -30.56
N ASP A 222 -8.53 -14.74 -30.63
CA ASP A 222 -9.13 -15.50 -31.74
C ASP A 222 -9.61 -14.62 -32.90
N GLY A 223 -9.30 -13.32 -32.86
CA GLY A 223 -9.71 -12.33 -33.86
C GLY A 223 -11.20 -12.01 -33.85
N SER A 224 -11.98 -12.66 -33.00
CA SER A 224 -13.40 -12.37 -32.84
C SER A 224 -13.59 -11.16 -31.90
N ALA A 225 -14.23 -10.11 -32.42
CA ALA A 225 -14.65 -8.98 -31.59
C ALA A 225 -15.82 -9.44 -30.70
N HIS A 226 -15.49 -10.01 -29.52
CA HIS A 226 -16.52 -10.26 -28.52
C HIS A 226 -16.91 -8.94 -27.87
N THR A 227 -18.05 -8.39 -28.27
CA THR A 227 -18.70 -7.31 -27.54
C THR A 227 -19.16 -7.85 -26.19
N CYS A 228 -18.34 -7.63 -25.15
CA CYS A 228 -18.80 -7.84 -23.80
C CYS A 228 -19.87 -6.79 -23.49
N GLN A 229 -21.14 -7.18 -23.52
CA GLN A 229 -22.20 -6.32 -23.00
C GLN A 229 -22.04 -6.27 -21.47
N ILE A 230 -21.53 -5.16 -20.97
CA ILE A 230 -21.53 -4.88 -19.54
C ILE A 230 -22.97 -4.58 -19.16
N THR A 231 -23.71 -5.62 -18.76
CA THR A 231 -25.13 -5.53 -18.39
C THR A 231 -25.38 -4.80 -17.08
N GLN A 232 -24.36 -4.66 -16.22
CA GLN A 232 -24.40 -3.81 -15.03
C GLN A 232 -23.04 -3.16 -14.78
N ALA A 233 -22.95 -1.85 -14.99
CA ALA A 233 -21.90 -1.07 -14.40
C ALA A 233 -22.14 -1.08 -12.89
N GLY A 234 -21.16 -1.56 -12.11
CA GLY A 234 -21.25 -1.50 -10.65
C GLY A 234 -21.50 -0.06 -10.17
N THR A 235 -22.26 0.08 -9.10
CA THR A 235 -22.57 1.38 -8.53
C THR A 235 -21.31 2.04 -7.99
N GLN A 236 -21.04 3.25 -8.44
CA GLN A 236 -19.91 4.03 -7.91
C GLN A 236 -20.20 4.43 -6.46
N THR A 237 -19.23 4.25 -5.58
CA THR A 237 -19.34 4.72 -4.19
C THR A 237 -19.33 6.25 -4.16
N PRO A 238 -20.35 6.92 -3.56
CA PRO A 238 -20.40 8.36 -3.49
C PRO A 238 -19.16 8.98 -2.81
N LEU A 239 -18.74 10.17 -3.25
CA LEU A 239 -17.51 10.80 -2.77
C LEU A 239 -17.51 11.03 -1.24
N GLN A 240 -18.66 11.37 -0.67
CA GLN A 240 -18.81 11.53 0.78
C GLN A 240 -18.60 10.21 1.51
N GLU A 241 -19.14 9.11 0.99
CA GLU A 241 -18.98 7.77 1.54
C GLU A 241 -17.54 7.26 1.39
N GLN A 242 -16.83 7.63 0.31
CA GLN A 242 -15.41 7.29 0.16
C GLN A 242 -14.55 7.82 1.32
N GLN A 243 -14.83 9.01 1.83
CA GLN A 243 -14.09 9.56 2.98
C GLN A 243 -14.35 8.78 4.27
N ILE A 244 -15.59 8.33 4.46
CA ILE A 244 -15.97 7.48 5.61
C ILE A 244 -15.29 6.11 5.47
N LEU A 245 -15.38 5.51 4.28
CA LEU A 245 -14.72 4.25 3.96
C LEU A 245 -13.21 4.29 4.24
N HIS A 246 -12.51 5.30 3.73
CA HIS A 246 -11.08 5.46 3.94
C HIS A 246 -10.72 5.53 5.42
N ARG A 247 -11.48 6.28 6.21
CA ARG A 247 -11.25 6.39 7.66
C ARG A 247 -11.48 5.05 8.36
N ALA A 248 -12.59 4.37 8.05
CA ALA A 248 -12.90 3.06 8.61
C ALA A 248 -11.81 2.02 8.28
N LEU A 249 -11.34 1.99 7.02
CA LEU A 249 -10.27 1.07 6.61
C LEU A 249 -8.93 1.39 7.29
N LEU A 250 -8.59 2.66 7.50
CA LEU A 250 -7.39 3.03 8.24
C LEU A 250 -7.46 2.60 9.71
N ASP A 251 -8.62 2.75 10.33
CA ASP A 251 -8.83 2.38 11.74
C ASP A 251 -8.84 0.86 11.91
N GLY A 252 -9.46 0.12 10.97
CA GLY A 252 -9.56 -1.33 11.06
C GLY A 252 -8.37 -2.10 10.49
N LEU A 253 -7.72 -1.59 9.43
CA LEU A 253 -6.65 -2.27 8.69
C LEU A 253 -5.30 -1.55 8.81
N GLY A 254 -5.12 -0.75 9.84
CA GLY A 254 -3.87 -0.05 10.11
C GLY A 254 -2.69 -0.97 10.41
N VAL A 255 -1.60 -0.39 10.90
CA VAL A 255 -0.34 -1.11 11.18
C VAL A 255 -0.54 -2.17 12.28
N VAL A 256 -1.37 -1.87 13.29
CA VAL A 256 -1.76 -2.80 14.36
C VAL A 256 -3.27 -2.97 14.33
N ARG A 257 -3.72 -4.19 14.26
CA ARG A 257 -5.13 -4.57 14.13
C ARG A 257 -5.60 -5.34 15.34
N THR A 258 -6.88 -5.22 15.67
CA THR A 258 -7.56 -6.05 16.64
C THR A 258 -8.91 -6.48 16.07
N GLN A 259 -9.50 -7.54 16.59
CA GLN A 259 -10.86 -7.95 16.20
C GLN A 259 -11.84 -6.80 16.36
N GLU A 260 -11.79 -6.13 17.50
CA GLU A 260 -12.68 -4.99 17.80
C GLU A 260 -12.55 -3.84 16.77
N SER A 261 -11.31 -3.44 16.43
CA SER A 261 -11.09 -2.36 15.47
C SER A 261 -11.61 -2.73 14.07
N MET A 262 -11.39 -3.97 13.65
CA MET A 262 -11.85 -4.46 12.35
C MET A 262 -13.37 -4.64 12.29
N GLU A 263 -14.01 -5.10 13.38
CA GLU A 263 -15.47 -5.23 13.47
C GLU A 263 -16.16 -3.87 13.42
N ARG A 264 -15.67 -2.88 14.17
CA ARG A 264 -16.16 -1.49 14.07
C ARG A 264 -16.04 -0.94 12.65
N ALA A 265 -14.88 -1.16 12.02
CA ALA A 265 -14.67 -0.74 10.63
C ALA A 265 -15.63 -1.46 9.67
N LEU A 266 -15.81 -2.78 9.83
CA LEU A 266 -16.73 -3.56 9.00
C LEU A 266 -18.18 -3.08 9.17
N HIS A 267 -18.64 -2.83 10.38
CA HIS A 267 -19.96 -2.28 10.65
C HIS A 267 -20.18 -0.93 9.92
N THR A 268 -19.18 -0.03 10.00
CA THR A 268 -19.21 1.24 9.28
C THR A 268 -19.27 1.03 7.77
N VAL A 269 -18.43 0.13 7.22
CA VAL A 269 -18.35 -0.10 5.77
C VAL A 269 -19.62 -0.79 5.23
N GLN A 270 -20.30 -1.59 6.04
CA GLN A 270 -21.56 -2.24 5.66
C GLN A 270 -22.73 -1.25 5.46
N SER A 271 -22.67 -0.06 6.09
CA SER A 271 -23.69 0.98 5.88
C SER A 271 -23.42 1.83 4.63
N LEU A 272 -22.30 1.62 3.94
CA LEU A 272 -21.92 2.36 2.73
C LEU A 272 -22.34 1.60 1.47
N SER A 273 -22.47 2.33 0.38
CA SER A 273 -22.90 1.81 -0.91
C SER A 273 -21.77 1.76 -1.95
N GLY A 274 -21.98 0.97 -3.01
CA GLY A 274 -21.12 0.92 -4.19
C GLY A 274 -19.92 -0.02 -4.08
N ASN A 275 -19.16 -0.09 -5.17
CA ASN A 275 -18.13 -1.10 -5.39
C ASN A 275 -16.95 -0.99 -4.40
N LEU A 276 -16.55 0.24 -4.01
CA LEU A 276 -15.46 0.41 -3.07
C LEU A 276 -15.85 -0.05 -1.66
N ALA A 277 -17.11 0.15 -1.26
CA ALA A 277 -17.62 -0.36 0.00
C ALA A 277 -17.64 -1.89 0.02
N LEU A 278 -18.06 -2.52 -1.07
CA LEU A 278 -18.02 -3.98 -1.22
C LEU A 278 -16.59 -4.52 -1.13
N LEU A 279 -15.64 -3.87 -1.81
CA LEU A 279 -14.22 -4.23 -1.74
C LEU A 279 -13.69 -4.06 -0.31
N GLY A 280 -14.04 -2.97 0.37
CA GLY A 280 -13.69 -2.73 1.77
C GLY A 280 -14.21 -3.83 2.71
N GLN A 281 -15.45 -4.27 2.51
CA GLN A 281 -16.01 -5.41 3.24
C GLN A 281 -15.23 -6.70 2.97
N ALA A 282 -14.85 -6.98 1.72
CA ALA A 282 -14.08 -8.16 1.35
C ALA A 282 -12.74 -8.21 2.07
N VAL A 283 -12.00 -7.10 2.08
CA VAL A 283 -10.70 -7.01 2.76
C VAL A 283 -10.85 -7.14 4.27
N LEU A 284 -11.83 -6.46 4.88
CA LEU A 284 -12.07 -6.55 6.34
C LEU A 284 -12.49 -7.95 6.77
N ARG A 285 -13.40 -8.60 6.05
CA ARG A 285 -13.82 -9.99 6.36
C ARG A 285 -12.66 -10.97 6.20
N SER A 286 -11.82 -10.81 5.17
CA SER A 286 -10.62 -11.63 4.98
C SER A 286 -9.63 -11.44 6.13
N ALA A 287 -9.42 -10.19 6.57
CA ALA A 287 -8.52 -9.89 7.70
C ALA A 287 -9.06 -10.42 9.03
N LEU A 288 -10.38 -10.33 9.28
CA LEU A 288 -11.04 -10.88 10.46
C LEU A 288 -10.95 -12.40 10.52
N ALA A 289 -11.15 -13.08 9.37
CA ALA A 289 -11.05 -14.54 9.26
C ALA A 289 -9.65 -15.06 9.61
N ARG A 290 -8.60 -14.26 9.33
CA ARG A 290 -7.22 -14.62 9.62
C ARG A 290 -6.86 -14.27 11.06
N ARG A 291 -6.94 -15.27 11.95
CA ARG A 291 -6.61 -15.14 13.38
C ARG A 291 -5.16 -15.49 13.65
N GLU A 292 -4.26 -14.72 13.04
CA GLU A 292 -2.80 -14.82 13.20
C GLU A 292 -2.16 -13.50 12.83
N SER A 293 -0.85 -13.36 13.11
CA SER A 293 0.03 -12.33 12.56
C SER A 293 0.98 -12.93 11.55
N ARG A 294 1.06 -12.33 10.34
CA ARG A 294 1.94 -12.79 9.25
C ARG A 294 2.34 -11.63 8.36
N GLY A 295 3.64 -11.37 8.28
CA GLY A 295 4.19 -10.28 7.46
C GLY A 295 3.59 -8.92 7.83
N ALA A 296 3.02 -8.22 6.86
CA ALA A 296 2.43 -6.90 7.08
C ALA A 296 1.11 -6.92 7.87
N GLN A 297 0.45 -8.06 7.97
CA GLN A 297 -0.73 -8.20 8.81
C GLN A 297 -0.33 -8.53 10.23
N PHE A 298 -0.41 -7.56 11.13
CA PHE A 298 -0.17 -7.75 12.55
C PHE A 298 -1.46 -7.57 13.35
N ARG A 299 -1.83 -8.62 14.08
CA ARG A 299 -2.99 -8.65 14.98
C ARG A 299 -2.52 -8.69 16.43
N ALA A 300 -2.82 -7.65 17.20
CA ALA A 300 -2.41 -7.60 18.61
C ALA A 300 -3.11 -8.65 19.46
N ASP A 301 -4.30 -9.08 19.06
CA ASP A 301 -5.09 -10.14 19.68
C ASP A 301 -4.67 -11.57 19.23
N TYR A 302 -3.92 -11.70 18.15
CA TYR A 302 -3.35 -12.95 17.63
C TYR A 302 -1.92 -12.70 17.13
N PRO A 303 -0.94 -12.48 18.03
CA PRO A 303 0.40 -12.03 17.63
C PRO A 303 1.25 -13.11 16.93
N GLU A 304 0.90 -14.38 17.13
CA GLU A 304 1.65 -15.51 16.61
C GLU A 304 1.24 -15.87 15.19
N THR A 305 2.14 -16.54 14.47
CA THR A 305 1.91 -17.11 13.14
C THR A 305 1.40 -18.54 13.29
N GLU A 306 0.33 -18.88 12.60
CA GLU A 306 -0.31 -20.19 12.67
C GLU A 306 -0.18 -20.96 11.35
N HIS A 307 0.26 -22.22 11.40
CA HIS A 307 0.47 -23.02 10.19
C HIS A 307 -0.82 -23.23 9.37
N LYS A 308 -1.98 -23.37 10.04
CA LYS A 308 -3.28 -23.53 9.37
C LYS A 308 -3.68 -22.36 8.44
N TYR A 309 -3.07 -21.18 8.64
CA TYR A 309 -3.27 -20.01 7.79
C TYR A 309 -2.16 -19.82 6.75
N CYS A 310 -1.33 -20.84 6.50
CA CYS A 310 -0.40 -20.83 5.37
C CYS A 310 -1.17 -21.00 4.05
N ALA A 311 -2.13 -20.12 3.82
CA ALA A 311 -3.05 -20.11 2.69
C ALA A 311 -3.50 -18.67 2.38
N ALA A 312 -3.99 -18.42 1.18
CA ALA A 312 -4.59 -17.14 0.80
C ALA A 312 -6.06 -17.07 1.22
N ALA A 313 -6.48 -15.97 1.84
CA ALA A 313 -7.90 -15.67 2.01
C ALA A 313 -8.45 -15.15 0.68
N VAL A 314 -9.43 -15.84 0.11
CA VAL A 314 -10.04 -15.53 -1.18
C VAL A 314 -11.48 -15.07 -0.96
N ALA A 315 -11.78 -13.85 -1.38
CA ALA A 315 -13.11 -13.30 -1.33
C ALA A 315 -13.87 -13.62 -2.62
N HIS A 316 -15.07 -14.18 -2.50
CA HIS A 316 -15.98 -14.48 -3.59
C HIS A 316 -17.25 -13.66 -3.43
N TYR A 317 -17.65 -12.97 -4.49
CA TYR A 317 -18.93 -12.26 -4.55
C TYR A 317 -19.82 -12.83 -5.62
N GLN A 318 -20.96 -13.36 -5.21
CA GLN A 318 -21.94 -13.94 -6.12
C GLN A 318 -23.36 -13.66 -5.63
N GLN A 319 -24.20 -13.15 -6.50
CA GLN A 319 -25.63 -12.90 -6.21
C GLN A 319 -25.91 -12.12 -4.92
N GLY A 320 -25.10 -11.07 -4.68
CA GLY A 320 -25.25 -10.25 -3.47
C GLY A 320 -24.56 -10.81 -2.20
N ASN A 321 -24.05 -12.04 -2.27
CA ASN A 321 -23.38 -12.68 -1.14
C ASN A 321 -21.85 -12.60 -1.24
N LEU A 322 -21.20 -12.14 -0.17
CA LEU A 322 -19.75 -12.08 -0.03
C LEU A 322 -19.29 -13.18 0.94
N SER A 323 -18.56 -14.16 0.43
CA SER A 323 -17.96 -15.25 1.20
C SER A 323 -16.44 -15.23 1.15
N ILE A 324 -15.79 -15.80 2.17
CA ILE A 324 -14.34 -15.94 2.26
C ILE A 324 -14.01 -17.43 2.31
N THR A 325 -13.10 -17.86 1.46
CA THR A 325 -12.56 -19.22 1.44
C THR A 325 -11.03 -19.17 1.58
N TRP A 326 -10.43 -20.31 1.85
CA TRP A 326 -8.97 -20.45 1.90
C TRP A 326 -8.51 -21.20 0.64
N GLY A 327 -7.55 -20.64 -0.05
CA GLY A 327 -6.98 -21.21 -1.26
C GLY A 327 -5.47 -21.39 -1.14
N ASP A 328 -4.92 -22.31 -1.92
CA ASP A 328 -3.48 -22.52 -1.97
C ASP A 328 -2.74 -21.27 -2.44
N VAL A 329 -1.53 -21.10 -1.91
CA VAL A 329 -0.61 -20.02 -2.32
C VAL A 329 0.24 -20.41 -3.52
N THR A 330 0.11 -21.63 -4.03
CA THR A 330 0.80 -22.11 -5.22
C THR A 330 0.21 -21.50 -6.49
N ILE A 331 1.11 -20.98 -7.34
CA ILE A 331 0.84 -20.49 -8.70
C ILE A 331 0.79 -21.67 -9.65
#